data_5466f4aeb2f49323a8813e970566f7f4
#
_entry.id   5466f4aeb2f49323a8813e970566f7f4
#
_cell.length_a   1.000
_cell.length_b   1.000
_cell.length_c   1.000
_cell.angle_alpha   90.00
_cell.angle_beta   90.00
_cell.angle_gamma   90.00
#
_symmetry.space_group_name_H-M   'P 1'
#
loop_
_entity.id
_entity.type
_entity.pdbx_description
1 polymer ?
#
loop_
_entity_poly.entity_id
_entity_poly.type
_entity_poly.pdbx_seq_one_letter_code
_entity_poly.pdbx_strand_id
1 'polypeptide(L)'
;IHQKQGIMKRTFIILSLIFMALSSKAQATYVDGIRYNVLDTVAKTCEVLYETFVENNGTRNIYSSSYRGDVVIPEKVEIFDGTYTVVAISEQAFRNSGVTHVKLPNTIETIGLGAFYGAARLCDINIPSNVKEIGPSAFEGCRYLDTVVMSDNVSKIGSCAFFGCVCLKTVKLSNKIKTLEERTFTNCNSLESVNIPTSLNKIGDVAFGGCDKLTSLTMPATLKTIGE
;
A
#
# COMPACT_ATOMS: atom_id res chain seq x y z
N ILE A 1 -49.93 -20.41 1.94
CA ILE A 1 -49.31 -19.05 1.87
C ILE A 1 -47.84 -19.09 2.26
N HIS A 2 -47.44 -19.86 3.30
CA HIS A 2 -46.05 -19.95 3.76
C HIS A 2 -45.09 -20.64 2.76
N GLN A 3 -45.57 -21.60 1.96
CA GLN A 3 -44.75 -22.31 0.97
C GLN A 3 -44.33 -21.42 -0.22
N LYS A 4 -45.18 -20.47 -0.64
CA LYS A 4 -44.88 -19.55 -1.74
C LYS A 4 -43.83 -18.49 -1.37
N GLN A 5 -43.76 -18.07 -0.09
CA GLN A 5 -42.73 -17.11 0.37
C GLN A 5 -41.33 -17.73 0.43
N GLY A 6 -41.21 -19.02 0.76
CA GLY A 6 -39.93 -19.73 0.77
C GLY A 6 -39.33 -19.91 -0.62
N ILE A 7 -40.16 -20.16 -1.63
CA ILE A 7 -39.72 -20.33 -3.02
C ILE A 7 -39.28 -18.98 -3.60
N MET A 8 -40.04 -17.90 -3.33
CA MET A 8 -39.68 -16.57 -3.82
C MET A 8 -38.35 -16.08 -3.22
N LYS A 9 -38.07 -16.32 -1.94
CA LYS A 9 -36.76 -15.97 -1.33
C LYS A 9 -35.63 -16.78 -1.94
N ARG A 10 -35.81 -18.07 -2.20
CA ARG A 10 -34.78 -18.90 -2.85
C ARG A 10 -34.53 -18.51 -4.31
N THR A 11 -35.57 -18.14 -5.03
CA THR A 11 -35.47 -17.71 -6.45
C THR A 11 -34.78 -16.35 -6.54
N PHE A 12 -35.01 -15.41 -5.61
CA PHE A 12 -34.32 -14.13 -5.56
C PHE A 12 -32.84 -14.29 -5.24
N ILE A 13 -32.47 -15.20 -4.33
CA ILE A 13 -31.07 -15.51 -4.00
C ILE A 13 -30.35 -16.14 -5.19
N ILE A 14 -31.02 -17.07 -5.91
CA ILE A 14 -30.42 -17.71 -7.09
C ILE A 14 -30.33 -16.75 -8.28
N LEU A 15 -31.28 -15.84 -8.49
CA LEU A 15 -31.19 -14.82 -9.54
C LEU A 15 -30.11 -13.79 -9.23
N SER A 16 -29.89 -13.41 -7.95
CA SER A 16 -28.79 -12.51 -7.57
C SER A 16 -27.42 -13.16 -7.76
N LEU A 17 -27.30 -14.46 -7.50
CA LEU A 17 -26.09 -15.23 -7.73
C LEU A 17 -25.77 -15.42 -9.23
N ILE A 18 -26.79 -15.59 -10.07
CA ILE A 18 -26.63 -15.71 -11.54
C ILE A 18 -26.30 -14.35 -12.17
N PHE A 19 -26.84 -13.24 -11.65
CA PHE A 19 -26.47 -11.90 -12.13
C PHE A 19 -25.06 -11.49 -11.72
N MET A 20 -24.55 -12.02 -10.59
CA MET A 20 -23.16 -11.81 -10.14
C MET A 20 -22.14 -12.62 -10.98
N ALA A 21 -22.54 -13.74 -11.58
CA ALA A 21 -21.64 -14.56 -12.43
C ALA A 21 -21.44 -13.99 -13.84
N LEU A 22 -22.20 -12.98 -14.25
CA LEU A 22 -22.15 -12.39 -15.60
C LEU A 22 -21.44 -11.03 -15.67
N SER A 23 -21.06 -10.43 -14.55
CA SER A 23 -20.21 -9.23 -14.54
C SER A 23 -18.81 -9.60 -14.07
N SER A 24 -17.89 -9.75 -15.01
CA SER A 24 -16.45 -9.99 -14.78
C SER A 24 -15.70 -8.80 -14.16
N LYS A 25 -16.40 -7.92 -13.44
CA LYS A 25 -15.80 -6.89 -12.59
C LYS A 25 -15.98 -7.33 -11.15
N ALA A 26 -14.86 -7.71 -10.52
CA ALA A 26 -14.78 -8.01 -9.11
C ALA A 26 -15.60 -7.00 -8.30
N GLN A 27 -16.62 -7.48 -7.60
CA GLN A 27 -17.51 -6.63 -6.81
C GLN A 27 -16.81 -6.36 -5.49
N ALA A 28 -16.35 -5.11 -5.31
CA ALA A 28 -15.70 -4.71 -4.08
C ALA A 28 -16.65 -4.84 -2.89
N THR A 29 -16.18 -5.44 -1.82
CA THR A 29 -16.94 -5.72 -0.60
C THR A 29 -16.35 -4.97 0.58
N TYR A 30 -17.22 -4.49 1.49
CA TYR A 30 -16.81 -3.90 2.75
C TYR A 30 -16.86 -4.96 3.86
N VAL A 31 -15.76 -5.08 4.60
CA VAL A 31 -15.67 -5.86 5.84
C VAL A 31 -15.04 -4.96 6.89
N ASP A 32 -15.70 -4.78 8.03
CA ASP A 32 -15.26 -3.92 9.13
C ASP A 32 -14.80 -2.51 8.71
N GLY A 33 -15.53 -1.92 7.74
CA GLY A 33 -15.24 -0.58 7.22
C GLY A 33 -14.07 -0.50 6.23
N ILE A 34 -13.47 -1.63 5.86
CA ILE A 34 -12.41 -1.72 4.86
C ILE A 34 -12.97 -2.34 3.59
N ARG A 35 -12.62 -1.75 2.46
CA ARG A 35 -13.05 -2.21 1.14
C ARG A 35 -12.04 -3.20 0.56
N TYR A 36 -12.53 -4.33 0.07
CA TYR A 36 -11.72 -5.39 -0.52
C TYR A 36 -12.14 -5.70 -1.95
N ASN A 37 -11.18 -6.12 -2.76
CA ASN A 37 -11.37 -6.64 -4.11
C ASN A 37 -10.81 -8.06 -4.19
N VAL A 38 -11.59 -8.97 -4.77
CA VAL A 38 -11.13 -10.34 -5.02
C VAL A 38 -10.17 -10.34 -6.20
N LEU A 39 -8.95 -10.85 -5.98
CA LEU A 39 -7.93 -11.01 -7.01
C LEU A 39 -8.05 -12.35 -7.72
N ASP A 40 -8.24 -13.42 -6.95
CA ASP A 40 -8.31 -14.78 -7.47
C ASP A 40 -9.33 -15.60 -6.65
N THR A 41 -10.36 -16.10 -7.32
CA THR A 41 -11.41 -16.91 -6.69
C THR A 41 -10.99 -18.35 -6.41
N VAL A 42 -10.01 -18.88 -7.14
CA VAL A 42 -9.47 -20.23 -6.95
C VAL A 42 -8.44 -20.24 -5.83
N ALA A 43 -7.47 -19.33 -5.88
CA ALA A 43 -6.47 -19.16 -4.83
C ALA A 43 -7.02 -18.48 -3.59
N LYS A 44 -8.26 -17.96 -3.63
CA LYS A 44 -8.93 -17.24 -2.53
C LYS A 44 -8.08 -16.09 -2.00
N THR A 45 -7.64 -15.20 -2.90
CA THR A 45 -6.85 -14.00 -2.55
C THR A 45 -7.61 -12.71 -2.83
N CYS A 46 -7.36 -11.70 -2.01
CA CYS A 46 -7.93 -10.36 -2.15
C CYS A 46 -6.91 -9.27 -1.79
N GLU A 47 -7.27 -8.03 -2.14
CA GLU A 47 -6.50 -6.83 -1.82
C GLU A 47 -7.36 -5.79 -1.11
N VAL A 48 -6.71 -4.90 -0.34
CA VAL A 48 -7.36 -3.71 0.22
C VAL A 48 -7.50 -2.67 -0.88
N LEU A 49 -8.73 -2.23 -1.09
CA LEU A 49 -9.05 -1.22 -2.08
C LEU A 49 -9.12 0.18 -1.48
N TYR A 50 -8.97 1.10 -2.37
CA TYR A 50 -9.27 2.50 -2.25
C TYR A 50 -10.79 2.78 -2.18
N GLU A 51 -11.19 3.72 -1.35
CA GLU A 51 -12.57 4.16 -1.22
C GLU A 51 -12.78 5.49 -1.97
N THR A 52 -13.70 5.48 -2.95
CA THR A 52 -14.07 6.72 -3.66
C THR A 52 -15.22 7.41 -2.95
N PHE A 53 -15.03 8.67 -2.51
CA PHE A 53 -16.14 9.58 -2.30
C PHE A 53 -16.50 10.28 -3.61
N VAL A 54 -17.71 10.03 -4.10
CA VAL A 54 -18.32 10.87 -5.13
C VAL A 54 -19.09 11.95 -4.39
N GLU A 55 -18.55 13.17 -4.28
CA GLU A 55 -19.37 14.32 -3.92
C GLU A 55 -20.34 14.61 -5.05
N ASN A 56 -21.64 14.70 -4.73
CA ASN A 56 -22.76 14.87 -5.67
C ASN A 56 -22.79 16.21 -6.43
N ASN A 57 -21.72 16.98 -6.46
CA ASN A 57 -21.63 18.29 -7.12
C ASN A 57 -20.86 18.30 -8.45
N GLY A 58 -20.65 17.16 -9.07
CA GLY A 58 -20.31 17.06 -10.49
C GLY A 58 -18.94 17.58 -10.94
N THR A 59 -18.01 18.01 -10.05
CA THR A 59 -16.81 18.72 -10.54
C THR A 59 -15.49 18.45 -9.84
N ARG A 60 -15.34 17.48 -8.93
CA ARG A 60 -14.01 17.02 -8.48
C ARG A 60 -14.05 15.58 -7.99
N ASN A 61 -13.34 14.69 -8.70
CA ASN A 61 -12.87 13.43 -8.13
C ASN A 61 -11.79 13.77 -7.08
N ILE A 62 -12.19 14.04 -5.84
CA ILE A 62 -11.24 14.15 -4.73
C ILE A 62 -10.91 12.71 -4.33
N TYR A 63 -9.79 12.21 -4.83
CA TYR A 63 -9.21 10.93 -4.44
C TYR A 63 -8.71 11.03 -2.99
N SER A 64 -9.62 10.88 -2.02
CA SER A 64 -9.31 10.84 -0.60
C SER A 64 -9.95 9.61 0.01
N SER A 65 -9.15 8.77 0.66
CA SER A 65 -9.67 7.64 1.41
C SER A 65 -10.36 8.10 2.71
N SER A 66 -11.50 7.49 3.06
CA SER A 66 -12.21 7.77 4.32
C SER A 66 -11.50 7.21 5.56
N TYR A 67 -10.54 6.32 5.38
CA TYR A 67 -9.84 5.67 6.48
C TYR A 67 -9.18 6.69 7.42
N ARG A 68 -9.42 6.55 8.73
CA ARG A 68 -8.96 7.47 9.78
C ARG A 68 -8.46 6.69 11.00
N GLY A 69 -7.50 7.30 11.73
CA GLY A 69 -6.99 6.73 12.97
C GLY A 69 -6.20 5.45 12.76
N ASP A 70 -6.30 4.55 13.71
CA ASP A 70 -5.58 3.29 13.68
C ASP A 70 -6.36 2.25 12.88
N VAL A 71 -5.68 1.59 11.96
CA VAL A 71 -6.24 0.57 11.07
C VAL A 71 -5.45 -0.73 11.20
N VAL A 72 -6.16 -1.84 11.41
CA VAL A 72 -5.59 -3.19 11.41
C VAL A 72 -6.16 -3.96 10.22
N ILE A 73 -5.30 -4.36 9.29
CA ILE A 73 -5.69 -5.22 8.17
C ILE A 73 -5.57 -6.67 8.64
N PRO A 74 -6.65 -7.47 8.58
CA PRO A 74 -6.61 -8.87 8.96
C PRO A 74 -5.89 -9.71 7.88
N GLU A 75 -5.39 -10.89 8.28
CA GLU A 75 -4.81 -11.86 7.33
C GLU A 75 -5.85 -12.42 6.36
N LYS A 76 -7.09 -12.58 6.85
CA LYS A 76 -8.20 -13.19 6.12
C LYS A 76 -9.47 -12.42 6.34
N VAL A 77 -10.32 -12.42 5.33
CA VAL A 77 -11.65 -11.81 5.35
C VAL A 77 -12.69 -12.77 4.78
N GLU A 78 -13.89 -12.71 5.34
CA GLU A 78 -15.05 -13.43 4.80
C GLU A 78 -15.70 -12.58 3.71
N ILE A 79 -15.70 -13.05 2.47
CA ILE A 79 -16.31 -12.39 1.31
C ILE A 79 -17.27 -13.40 0.66
N PHE A 80 -18.55 -13.05 0.53
CA PHE A 80 -19.65 -13.80 -0.10
C PHE A 80 -19.56 -15.35 -0.10
N ASP A 81 -18.59 -15.93 -0.78
CA ASP A 81 -18.45 -17.35 -1.09
C ASP A 81 -17.32 -18.03 -0.32
N GLY A 82 -16.73 -17.33 0.64
CA GLY A 82 -15.71 -17.92 1.50
C GLY A 82 -14.65 -16.99 2.07
N THR A 83 -13.68 -17.60 2.71
CA THR A 83 -12.54 -16.92 3.34
C THR A 83 -11.47 -16.59 2.31
N TYR A 84 -11.09 -15.32 2.23
CA TYR A 84 -10.03 -14.83 1.33
C TYR A 84 -8.83 -14.33 2.11
N THR A 85 -7.63 -14.64 1.65
CA THR A 85 -6.38 -14.15 2.21
C THR A 85 -6.05 -12.78 1.63
N VAL A 86 -5.76 -11.80 2.49
CA VAL A 86 -5.39 -10.44 2.08
C VAL A 86 -3.90 -10.43 1.73
N VAL A 87 -3.57 -10.23 0.44
CA VAL A 87 -2.21 -10.35 -0.07
C VAL A 87 -1.62 -9.04 -0.60
N ALA A 88 -2.43 -7.99 -0.75
CA ALA A 88 -1.95 -6.72 -1.28
C ALA A 88 -2.69 -5.51 -0.69
N ILE A 89 -1.99 -4.39 -0.63
CA ILE A 89 -2.57 -3.06 -0.53
C ILE A 89 -2.58 -2.49 -1.94
N SER A 90 -3.75 -2.26 -2.51
CA SER A 90 -3.89 -1.85 -3.90
C SER A 90 -3.39 -0.43 -4.15
N GLU A 91 -3.35 -0.08 -5.42
CA GLU A 91 -3.08 1.28 -5.85
C GLU A 91 -3.99 2.28 -5.12
N GLN A 92 -3.38 3.31 -4.53
CA GLN A 92 -4.04 4.44 -3.85
C GLN A 92 -4.99 4.07 -2.68
N ALA A 93 -4.93 2.85 -2.13
CA ALA A 93 -5.87 2.35 -1.12
C ALA A 93 -6.07 3.30 0.07
N PHE A 94 -5.01 3.93 0.56
CA PHE A 94 -5.04 4.89 1.67
C PHE A 94 -4.66 6.31 1.25
N ARG A 95 -4.81 6.64 -0.04
CA ARG A 95 -4.46 7.97 -0.55
C ARG A 95 -5.18 9.08 0.19
N ASN A 96 -4.42 10.10 0.64
CA ASN A 96 -4.92 11.26 1.38
C ASN A 96 -5.78 10.87 2.60
N SER A 97 -5.60 9.68 3.14
CA SER A 97 -6.32 9.21 4.33
C SER A 97 -5.85 9.93 5.59
N GLY A 98 -6.68 9.84 6.62
CA GLY A 98 -6.34 10.34 7.95
C GLY A 98 -5.85 9.25 8.89
N VAL A 99 -5.30 8.15 8.37
CA VAL A 99 -4.75 7.07 9.20
C VAL A 99 -3.53 7.54 9.98
N THR A 100 -3.38 7.02 11.19
CA THR A 100 -2.26 7.33 12.08
C THR A 100 -1.30 6.17 12.24
N HIS A 101 -1.84 4.96 12.42
CA HIS A 101 -1.09 3.72 12.50
C HIS A 101 -1.76 2.68 11.61
N VAL A 102 -0.98 1.93 10.85
CA VAL A 102 -1.50 0.85 10.03
C VAL A 102 -0.73 -0.42 10.31
N LYS A 103 -1.45 -1.44 10.81
CA LYS A 103 -0.89 -2.76 11.02
C LYS A 103 -1.25 -3.67 9.85
N LEU A 104 -0.24 -4.10 9.11
CA LEU A 104 -0.36 -5.02 7.98
C LEU A 104 -0.06 -6.45 8.40
N PRO A 105 -0.80 -7.46 7.91
CA PRO A 105 -0.52 -8.86 8.16
C PRO A 105 0.68 -9.36 7.33
N ASN A 106 1.30 -10.45 7.77
CA ASN A 106 2.43 -11.04 7.05
C ASN A 106 2.04 -11.65 5.69
N THR A 107 0.77 -11.77 5.38
CA THR A 107 0.28 -12.23 4.08
C THR A 107 0.46 -11.20 2.95
N ILE A 108 0.72 -9.92 3.30
CA ILE A 108 0.93 -8.87 2.29
C ILE A 108 2.24 -9.11 1.54
N GLU A 109 2.13 -9.18 0.22
CA GLU A 109 3.25 -9.35 -0.71
C GLU A 109 3.58 -8.05 -1.46
N THR A 110 2.58 -7.16 -1.65
CA THR A 110 2.72 -5.94 -2.45
C THR A 110 2.05 -4.74 -1.77
N ILE A 111 2.74 -3.61 -1.75
CA ILE A 111 2.20 -2.29 -1.45
C ILE A 111 2.18 -1.51 -2.77
N GLY A 112 0.99 -1.22 -3.28
CA GLY A 112 0.77 -0.69 -4.62
C GLY A 112 1.21 0.75 -4.84
N LEU A 113 1.08 1.23 -6.09
CA LEU A 113 1.37 2.61 -6.49
C LEU A 113 0.54 3.60 -5.65
N GLY A 114 1.21 4.57 -5.02
CA GLY A 114 0.55 5.60 -4.21
C GLY A 114 -0.33 5.06 -3.07
N ALA A 115 -0.12 3.82 -2.62
CA ALA A 115 -0.98 3.16 -1.63
C ALA A 115 -1.28 4.03 -0.40
N PHE A 116 -0.30 4.78 0.09
CA PHE A 116 -0.42 5.74 1.19
C PHE A 116 -0.09 7.17 0.77
N TYR A 117 -0.18 7.49 -0.53
CA TYR A 117 0.11 8.83 -1.04
C TYR A 117 -0.65 9.91 -0.25
N GLY A 118 0.08 10.88 0.31
CA GLY A 118 -0.52 11.98 1.05
C GLY A 118 -1.22 11.57 2.36
N ALA A 119 -1.00 10.35 2.87
CA ALA A 119 -1.44 9.95 4.21
C ALA A 119 -0.55 10.68 5.25
N ALA A 120 -0.71 12.00 5.31
CA ALA A 120 0.21 12.88 6.02
C ALA A 120 0.29 12.61 7.53
N ARG A 121 -0.73 11.99 8.12
CA ARG A 121 -0.80 11.69 9.56
C ARG A 121 -0.26 10.31 9.92
N LEU A 122 0.13 9.50 8.93
CA LEU A 122 0.71 8.18 9.17
C LEU A 122 2.04 8.32 9.90
N CYS A 123 2.08 7.88 11.15
CA CYS A 123 3.26 7.94 12.01
C CYS A 123 4.05 6.64 12.01
N ASP A 124 3.33 5.52 11.92
CA ASP A 124 3.92 4.19 12.02
C ASP A 124 3.23 3.21 11.09
N ILE A 125 4.03 2.37 10.46
CA ILE A 125 3.60 1.24 9.65
C ILE A 125 4.65 0.15 9.70
N ASN A 126 4.24 -1.08 10.01
CA ASN A 126 5.11 -2.22 9.82
C ASN A 126 5.14 -2.62 8.34
N ILE A 127 6.32 -2.82 7.77
CA ILE A 127 6.47 -3.47 6.46
C ILE A 127 6.60 -4.99 6.71
N PRO A 128 5.56 -5.79 6.37
CA PRO A 128 5.56 -7.21 6.67
C PRO A 128 6.70 -7.98 6.00
N SER A 129 7.06 -9.13 6.59
CA SER A 129 8.20 -9.92 6.11
C SER A 129 8.03 -10.46 4.69
N ASN A 130 6.79 -10.66 4.22
CA ASN A 130 6.52 -11.20 2.89
C ASN A 130 6.43 -10.13 1.79
N VAL A 131 6.51 -8.84 2.12
CA VAL A 131 6.50 -7.77 1.12
C VAL A 131 7.71 -7.89 0.20
N LYS A 132 7.45 -8.00 -1.09
CA LYS A 132 8.44 -8.12 -2.18
C LYS A 132 8.64 -6.79 -2.92
N GLU A 133 7.56 -6.00 -3.01
CA GLU A 133 7.54 -4.75 -3.78
C GLU A 133 6.82 -3.63 -3.02
N ILE A 134 7.43 -2.44 -3.03
CA ILE A 134 6.84 -1.16 -2.63
C ILE A 134 6.75 -0.33 -3.92
N GLY A 135 5.53 0.00 -4.32
CA GLY A 135 5.24 0.68 -5.58
C GLY A 135 5.71 2.14 -5.63
N PRO A 136 5.69 2.76 -6.82
CA PRO A 136 5.98 4.18 -6.97
C PRO A 136 5.08 5.04 -6.09
N SER A 137 5.63 6.11 -5.52
CA SER A 137 4.91 7.07 -4.64
C SER A 137 4.14 6.43 -3.47
N ALA A 138 4.45 5.17 -3.10
CA ALA A 138 3.65 4.41 -2.13
C ALA A 138 3.46 5.13 -0.79
N PHE A 139 4.47 5.86 -0.31
CA PHE A 139 4.45 6.65 0.93
C PHE A 139 4.76 8.13 0.67
N GLU A 140 4.61 8.60 -0.56
CA GLU A 140 4.85 10.00 -0.89
C GLU A 140 3.99 10.93 -0.05
N GLY A 141 4.62 11.89 0.62
CA GLY A 141 3.93 12.85 1.49
C GLY A 141 3.42 12.28 2.82
N CYS A 142 3.87 11.12 3.27
CA CYS A 142 3.64 10.62 4.62
C CYS A 142 4.53 11.40 5.61
N ARG A 143 4.11 12.63 5.91
CA ARG A 143 4.96 13.63 6.58
C ARG A 143 5.39 13.25 7.99
N TYR A 144 4.54 12.51 8.73
CA TYR A 144 4.82 12.11 10.11
C TYR A 144 5.47 10.72 10.24
N LEU A 145 5.69 10.02 9.12
CA LEU A 145 6.38 8.74 9.15
C LEU A 145 7.81 8.92 9.66
N ASP A 146 8.16 8.25 10.76
CA ASP A 146 9.41 8.45 11.48
C ASP A 146 10.49 7.42 11.09
N THR A 147 10.11 6.16 11.01
CA THR A 147 11.05 5.05 10.77
C THR A 147 10.48 4.06 9.78
N VAL A 148 11.33 3.56 8.89
CA VAL A 148 10.99 2.47 7.97
C VAL A 148 12.02 1.35 8.09
N VAL A 149 11.55 0.15 8.43
CA VAL A 149 12.37 -1.06 8.47
C VAL A 149 11.82 -2.07 7.48
N MET A 150 12.62 -2.40 6.48
CA MET A 150 12.27 -3.39 5.47
C MET A 150 12.88 -4.76 5.81
N SER A 151 12.12 -5.81 5.56
CA SER A 151 12.64 -7.18 5.58
C SER A 151 13.53 -7.46 4.38
N ASP A 152 14.35 -8.52 4.44
CA ASP A 152 15.22 -8.92 3.33
C ASP A 152 14.44 -9.55 2.13
N ASN A 153 13.10 -9.52 2.14
CA ASN A 153 12.29 -9.95 1.00
C ASN A 153 11.94 -8.80 0.05
N VAL A 154 12.00 -7.55 0.50
CA VAL A 154 11.76 -6.40 -0.38
C VAL A 154 12.89 -6.33 -1.41
N SER A 155 12.54 -6.51 -2.69
CA SER A 155 13.50 -6.49 -3.80
C SER A 155 13.34 -5.27 -4.71
N LYS A 156 12.22 -4.54 -4.58
CA LYS A 156 11.92 -3.38 -5.40
C LYS A 156 11.25 -2.27 -4.60
N ILE A 157 11.73 -1.06 -4.81
CA ILE A 157 11.15 0.20 -4.32
C ILE A 157 10.97 1.11 -5.54
N GLY A 158 9.76 1.60 -5.76
CA GLY A 158 9.45 2.46 -6.90
C GLY A 158 9.96 3.90 -6.73
N SER A 159 9.95 4.66 -7.82
CA SER A 159 10.28 6.08 -7.82
C SER A 159 9.40 6.87 -6.86
N CYS A 160 9.95 7.89 -6.23
CA CYS A 160 9.26 8.76 -5.27
C CYS A 160 8.63 8.02 -4.07
N ALA A 161 8.99 6.75 -3.80
CA ALA A 161 8.28 5.92 -2.82
C ALA A 161 8.16 6.57 -1.43
N PHE A 162 9.16 7.35 -1.00
CA PHE A 162 9.19 8.08 0.28
C PHE A 162 9.41 9.59 0.08
N PHE A 163 9.09 10.11 -1.10
CA PHE A 163 9.22 11.54 -1.38
C PHE A 163 8.45 12.39 -0.37
N GLY A 164 9.11 13.39 0.23
CA GLY A 164 8.47 14.31 1.17
C GLY A 164 8.04 13.71 2.51
N CYS A 165 8.64 12.58 2.92
CA CYS A 165 8.52 12.05 4.27
C CYS A 165 9.41 12.88 5.21
N VAL A 166 8.98 14.11 5.51
CA VAL A 166 9.83 15.14 6.17
C VAL A 166 10.29 14.77 7.57
N CYS A 167 9.54 13.93 8.29
CA CYS A 167 9.90 13.47 9.64
C CYS A 167 10.69 12.15 9.65
N LEU A 168 10.92 11.53 8.48
CA LEU A 168 11.61 10.23 8.39
C LEU A 168 13.07 10.38 8.81
N LYS A 169 13.46 9.71 9.90
CA LYS A 169 14.80 9.78 10.49
C LYS A 169 15.69 8.62 10.10
N THR A 170 15.11 7.43 10.07
CA THR A 170 15.87 6.20 9.86
C THR A 170 15.22 5.30 8.86
N VAL A 171 16.02 4.80 7.91
CA VAL A 171 15.58 3.79 6.94
C VAL A 171 16.53 2.60 6.98
N LYS A 172 15.97 1.41 7.21
CA LYS A 172 16.67 0.14 7.01
C LYS A 172 16.18 -0.49 5.71
N LEU A 173 17.01 -0.43 4.68
CA LEU A 173 16.75 -1.07 3.39
C LEU A 173 17.00 -2.58 3.44
N SER A 174 16.29 -3.31 2.59
CA SER A 174 16.52 -4.73 2.35
C SER A 174 17.86 -4.99 1.65
N ASN A 175 18.52 -6.09 1.99
CA ASN A 175 19.74 -6.53 1.32
C ASN A 175 19.50 -7.04 -0.12
N LYS A 176 18.26 -7.11 -0.61
CA LYS A 176 17.92 -7.46 -1.99
C LYS A 176 17.75 -6.25 -2.91
N ILE A 177 17.75 -5.03 -2.37
CA ILE A 177 17.60 -3.80 -3.18
C ILE A 177 18.84 -3.61 -4.03
N LYS A 178 18.66 -3.57 -5.35
CA LYS A 178 19.73 -3.33 -6.34
C LYS A 178 19.71 -1.90 -6.88
N THR A 179 18.55 -1.26 -6.85
CA THR A 179 18.36 0.09 -7.38
C THR A 179 17.53 0.92 -6.38
N LEU A 180 17.97 2.11 -6.08
CA LEU A 180 17.12 3.19 -5.60
C LEU A 180 16.68 3.97 -6.82
N GLU A 181 15.39 4.06 -7.03
CA GLU A 181 14.83 4.76 -8.17
C GLU A 181 14.86 6.28 -7.97
N GLU A 182 14.55 7.03 -9.02
CA GLU A 182 14.48 8.49 -9.00
C GLU A 182 13.66 8.98 -7.81
N ARG A 183 14.19 10.00 -7.12
CA ARG A 183 13.52 10.73 -6.01
C ARG A 183 13.01 9.85 -4.85
N THR A 184 13.55 8.66 -4.66
CA THR A 184 13.05 7.71 -3.64
C THR A 184 12.93 8.35 -2.26
N PHE A 185 13.91 9.16 -1.81
CA PHE A 185 13.94 9.83 -0.50
C PHE A 185 14.06 11.36 -0.62
N THR A 186 13.72 11.94 -1.77
CA THR A 186 13.80 13.40 -1.93
C THR A 186 12.92 14.11 -0.89
N ASN A 187 13.45 15.19 -0.31
CA ASN A 187 12.80 15.98 0.74
C ASN A 187 12.46 15.19 2.03
N CYS A 188 13.25 14.17 2.36
CA CYS A 188 13.25 13.56 3.68
C CYS A 188 14.16 14.38 4.59
N ASN A 189 13.73 15.61 4.94
CA ASN A 189 14.58 16.60 5.60
C ASN A 189 15.15 16.16 6.96
N SER A 190 14.47 15.24 7.65
CA SER A 190 14.93 14.70 8.95
C SER A 190 15.76 13.43 8.84
N LEU A 191 16.04 12.94 7.62
CA LEU A 191 16.74 11.67 7.42
C LEU A 191 18.18 11.77 7.91
N GLU A 192 18.50 11.04 8.97
CA GLU A 192 19.81 11.03 9.63
C GLU A 192 20.65 9.81 9.21
N SER A 193 20.00 8.67 8.97
CA SER A 193 20.69 7.44 8.62
C SER A 193 19.92 6.56 7.65
N VAL A 194 20.66 5.99 6.70
CA VAL A 194 20.21 4.94 5.78
C VAL A 194 21.29 3.88 5.71
N ASN A 195 20.94 2.62 5.97
CA ASN A 195 21.87 1.53 5.64
C ASN A 195 21.80 1.27 4.13
N ILE A 196 22.86 1.55 3.43
CA ILE A 196 22.97 1.23 2.01
C ILE A 196 23.37 -0.26 1.87
N PRO A 197 22.55 -1.11 1.23
CA PRO A 197 22.85 -2.53 1.13
C PRO A 197 24.01 -2.81 0.17
N THR A 198 24.78 -3.85 0.45
CA THR A 198 25.90 -4.28 -0.41
C THR A 198 25.47 -4.78 -1.79
N SER A 199 24.18 -5.02 -2.00
CA SER A 199 23.59 -5.39 -3.30
C SER A 199 23.33 -4.20 -4.21
N LEU A 200 23.37 -2.94 -3.66
CA LEU A 200 23.01 -1.74 -4.41
C LEU A 200 24.01 -1.47 -5.53
N ASN A 201 23.52 -1.28 -6.75
CA ASN A 201 24.36 -1.00 -7.91
C ASN A 201 23.98 0.30 -8.64
N LYS A 202 22.80 0.87 -8.32
CA LYS A 202 22.34 2.13 -8.93
C LYS A 202 21.59 2.98 -7.91
N ILE A 203 21.91 4.28 -7.92
CA ILE A 203 21.12 5.34 -7.26
C ILE A 203 20.61 6.24 -8.37
N GLY A 204 19.28 6.41 -8.43
CA GLY A 204 18.59 7.25 -9.41
C GLY A 204 18.72 8.74 -9.10
N ASP A 205 18.23 9.56 -10.05
CA ASP A 205 18.35 11.01 -9.97
C ASP A 205 17.64 11.56 -8.73
N VAL A 206 18.33 12.49 -8.07
CA VAL A 206 17.81 13.21 -6.89
C VAL A 206 17.33 12.28 -5.77
N ALA A 207 17.79 11.02 -5.71
CA ALA A 207 17.28 10.01 -4.76
C ALA A 207 17.36 10.46 -3.29
N PHE A 208 18.31 11.28 -2.92
CA PHE A 208 18.52 11.87 -1.57
C PHE A 208 18.49 13.41 -1.57
N GLY A 209 17.93 14.04 -2.62
CA GLY A 209 17.83 15.50 -2.69
C GLY A 209 17.03 16.07 -1.53
N GLY A 210 17.53 17.12 -0.85
CA GLY A 210 16.86 17.73 0.30
C GLY A 210 16.81 16.86 1.57
N CYS A 211 17.72 15.89 1.71
CA CYS A 211 17.92 15.15 2.96
C CYS A 211 18.89 15.94 3.86
N ASP A 212 18.43 17.06 4.43
CA ASP A 212 19.29 18.08 5.07
C ASP A 212 20.09 17.57 6.27
N LYS A 213 19.60 16.53 6.96
CA LYS A 213 20.28 15.92 8.11
C LYS A 213 21.17 14.74 7.77
N LEU A 214 21.17 14.28 6.52
CA LEU A 214 21.98 13.15 6.08
C LEU A 214 23.42 13.61 5.80
N THR A 215 24.30 13.45 6.77
CA THR A 215 25.69 13.97 6.70
C THR A 215 26.67 13.03 6.01
N SER A 216 26.33 11.75 5.94
CA SER A 216 27.19 10.73 5.30
C SER A 216 26.42 9.53 4.82
N LEU A 217 26.90 8.93 3.73
CA LEU A 217 26.44 7.63 3.20
C LEU A 217 27.66 6.77 2.90
N THR A 218 27.66 5.54 3.42
CA THR A 218 28.69 4.56 3.04
C THR A 218 28.25 3.85 1.78
N MET A 219 28.94 4.10 0.67
CA MET A 219 28.61 3.48 -0.62
C MET A 219 29.23 2.09 -0.75
N PRO A 220 28.49 1.10 -1.24
CA PRO A 220 29.02 -0.24 -1.44
C PRO A 220 29.92 -0.30 -2.68
N ALA A 221 30.89 -1.23 -2.68
CA ALA A 221 31.80 -1.46 -3.82
C ALA A 221 31.04 -1.94 -5.09
N THR A 222 29.82 -2.40 -4.95
CA THR A 222 28.92 -2.84 -6.04
C THR A 222 28.30 -1.69 -6.80
N LEU A 223 28.34 -0.44 -6.27
CA LEU A 223 27.70 0.71 -6.89
C LEU A 223 28.38 1.08 -8.22
N LYS A 224 27.57 1.17 -9.28
CA LYS A 224 28.02 1.44 -10.65
C LYS A 224 27.60 2.80 -11.15
N THR A 225 26.41 3.27 -10.73
CA THR A 225 25.80 4.50 -11.24
C THR A 225 25.18 5.32 -10.11
N ILE A 226 25.39 6.63 -10.18
CA ILE A 226 24.70 7.63 -9.35
C ILE A 226 24.13 8.65 -10.33
N GLY A 227 22.83 8.93 -10.21
CA GLY A 227 22.14 9.99 -10.94
C GLY A 227 22.53 11.38 -10.44
N GLU A 228 22.05 12.39 -11.14
CA GLU A 228 22.28 13.82 -10.82
C GLU A 228 21.49 14.28 -9.57
#